data_6200b024c1fde7a30468109388bc4e4f
#
_entry.id   6200b024c1fde7a30468109388bc4e4f
#
_cell.length_a   1.000
_cell.length_b   1.000
_cell.length_c   1.000
_cell.angle_alpha   90.00
_cell.angle_beta   90.00
_cell.angle_gamma   90.00
#
_symmetry.space_group_name_H-M   'P 1'
#
loop_
_entity.id
_entity.type
_entity.pdbx_description
1 polymer ?
#
loop_
_entity_poly.entity_id
_entity_poly.type
_entity_poly.pdbx_seq_one_letter_code
_entity_poly.pdbx_strand_id
1 'polypeptide(L)'
;YMLSQGENTLSLKYDQGFTVSSAQEALNNALLAVKRYCEQGYNNASCSYNAAGTMILKFSSIAGDRTEEYRSETLSAAIAVHDALWQQGTITPASTQREIAWAYYQWIAAHCAYDEAGDNSSISHLAYSLFQNGTAVCDGYTGAYNLLLKLEGIDCYALPNATHIWTVATLDGETVHIDATWGDQGAAAAKQYFAMTPQQSYAFHAWPKANELPG
;
A
#
# COMPACT_ATOMS: atom_id res chain seq x y z
N TYR A 1 -1.26 -13.41 -1.96
CA TYR A 1 -2.36 -14.36 -2.25
C TYR A 1 -3.09 -14.81 -0.99
N MET A 2 -2.40 -15.44 0.01
CA MET A 2 -3.10 -15.94 1.22
C MET A 2 -3.91 -14.85 1.96
N LEU A 3 -3.36 -13.66 2.15
CA LEU A 3 -4.06 -12.55 2.81
C LEU A 3 -5.29 -12.09 2.02
N SER A 4 -5.26 -12.16 0.68
CA SER A 4 -6.43 -11.84 -0.15
C SER A 4 -7.54 -12.89 -0.07
N GLN A 5 -7.26 -14.06 0.50
CA GLN A 5 -8.24 -15.12 0.78
C GLN A 5 -8.70 -15.12 2.25
N GLY A 6 -8.34 -14.11 3.03
CA GLY A 6 -8.64 -14.06 4.47
C GLY A 6 -7.76 -14.96 5.34
N GLU A 7 -6.77 -15.64 4.76
CA GLU A 7 -5.83 -16.48 5.51
C GLU A 7 -4.74 -15.59 6.12
N ASN A 8 -4.63 -15.57 7.42
CA ASN A 8 -3.72 -14.69 8.15
C ASN A 8 -2.55 -15.41 8.84
N THR A 9 -2.37 -16.70 8.56
CA THR A 9 -1.34 -17.50 9.21
C THR A 9 -0.55 -18.30 8.18
N LEU A 10 0.79 -18.15 8.19
CA LEU A 10 1.72 -18.88 7.33
C LEU A 10 2.61 -19.77 8.20
N SER A 11 2.64 -21.07 7.90
CA SER A 11 3.55 -22.02 8.52
C SER A 11 4.72 -22.32 7.57
N LEU A 12 5.93 -22.10 8.06
CA LEU A 12 7.17 -22.38 7.34
C LEU A 12 7.91 -23.53 8.03
N LYS A 13 8.53 -24.39 7.23
CA LYS A 13 9.44 -25.46 7.71
C LYS A 13 10.83 -25.23 7.15
N TYR A 14 11.83 -25.42 8.01
CA TYR A 14 13.23 -25.31 7.64
C TYR A 14 14.02 -26.43 8.34
N ASP A 15 14.61 -27.32 7.55
CA ASP A 15 15.21 -28.57 8.02
C ASP A 15 16.38 -28.40 9.02
N GLN A 16 17.05 -27.23 8.96
CA GLN A 16 18.15 -26.89 9.88
C GLN A 16 17.69 -26.16 11.15
N GLY A 17 16.35 -25.96 11.32
CA GLY A 17 15.79 -25.20 12.41
C GLY A 17 15.97 -23.69 12.24
N PHE A 18 15.32 -22.93 13.12
CA PHE A 18 15.41 -21.46 13.15
C PHE A 18 16.32 -21.00 14.28
N THR A 19 17.22 -20.06 13.99
CA THR A 19 17.95 -19.27 14.97
C THR A 19 17.20 -17.98 15.25
N VAL A 20 17.58 -17.24 16.32
CA VAL A 20 17.01 -15.90 16.58
C VAL A 20 17.23 -14.97 15.37
N SER A 21 18.41 -15.01 14.74
CA SER A 21 18.74 -14.18 13.59
C SER A 21 17.87 -14.50 12.38
N SER A 22 17.74 -15.78 11.99
CA SER A 22 16.93 -16.18 10.85
C SER A 22 15.44 -15.95 11.08
N ALA A 23 14.96 -16.09 12.33
CA ALA A 23 13.58 -15.78 12.69
C ALA A 23 13.29 -14.28 12.59
N GLN A 24 14.23 -13.44 13.03
CA GLN A 24 14.10 -11.98 12.92
C GLN A 24 14.11 -11.53 11.46
N GLU A 25 14.97 -12.11 10.63
CA GLU A 25 15.00 -11.84 9.19
C GLU A 25 13.68 -12.21 8.51
N ALA A 26 13.15 -13.40 8.81
CA ALA A 26 11.85 -13.84 8.28
C ALA A 26 10.71 -12.92 8.71
N LEU A 27 10.71 -12.45 9.97
CA LEU A 27 9.72 -11.49 10.46
C LEU A 27 9.86 -10.13 9.75
N ASN A 28 11.07 -9.61 9.58
CA ASN A 28 11.32 -8.36 8.89
C ASN A 28 10.84 -8.42 7.43
N ASN A 29 11.13 -9.53 6.73
CA ASN A 29 10.66 -9.75 5.37
C ASN A 29 9.13 -9.86 5.30
N ALA A 30 8.50 -10.51 6.28
CA ALA A 30 7.04 -10.58 6.37
C ALA A 30 6.41 -9.20 6.61
N LEU A 31 6.98 -8.39 7.50
CA LEU A 31 6.52 -7.02 7.76
C LEU A 31 6.69 -6.12 6.52
N LEU A 32 7.80 -6.27 5.79
CA LEU A 32 8.02 -5.55 4.54
C LEU A 32 6.99 -5.96 3.48
N ALA A 33 6.69 -7.25 3.36
CA ALA A 33 5.66 -7.75 2.45
C ALA A 33 4.26 -7.20 2.80
N VAL A 34 3.91 -7.16 4.09
CA VAL A 34 2.65 -6.55 4.56
C VAL A 34 2.60 -5.07 4.20
N LYS A 35 3.67 -4.31 4.42
CA LYS A 35 3.72 -2.89 4.07
C LYS A 35 3.59 -2.64 2.57
N ARG A 36 4.16 -3.52 1.73
CA ARG A 36 4.03 -3.42 0.26
C ARG A 36 2.60 -3.62 -0.24
N TYR A 37 1.80 -4.34 0.52
CA TYR A 37 0.41 -4.70 0.18
C TYR A 37 -0.57 -4.19 1.24
N CYS A 38 -0.37 -2.95 1.73
CA CYS A 38 -1.19 -2.36 2.79
C CYS A 38 -2.69 -2.26 2.42
N GLU A 39 -3.03 -2.25 1.13
CA GLU A 39 -4.41 -2.32 0.64
C GLU A 39 -5.16 -3.59 1.07
N GLN A 40 -4.43 -4.61 1.50
CA GLN A 40 -5.04 -5.86 2.00
C GLN A 40 -5.63 -5.74 3.43
N GLY A 41 -5.46 -4.60 4.09
CA GLY A 41 -5.99 -4.34 5.42
C GLY A 41 -5.17 -4.95 6.56
N TYR A 42 -4.15 -5.76 6.27
CA TYR A 42 -3.21 -6.27 7.26
C TYR A 42 -2.00 -5.34 7.32
N ASN A 43 -1.65 -4.88 8.51
CA ASN A 43 -0.58 -3.90 8.70
C ASN A 43 0.48 -4.32 9.73
N ASN A 44 0.38 -5.51 10.29
CA ASN A 44 1.33 -6.03 11.26
C ASN A 44 1.57 -7.55 11.08
N ALA A 45 2.69 -8.03 11.61
CA ALA A 45 3.02 -9.46 11.66
C ALA A 45 3.75 -9.81 12.95
N SER A 46 3.53 -11.03 13.41
CA SER A 46 4.26 -11.63 14.53
C SER A 46 4.78 -13.00 14.14
N CYS A 47 5.81 -13.51 14.83
CA CYS A 47 6.30 -14.85 14.60
C CYS A 47 6.48 -15.62 15.90
N SER A 48 6.29 -16.93 15.81
CA SER A 48 6.75 -17.91 16.80
C SER A 48 7.53 -19.01 16.07
N TYR A 49 8.56 -19.55 16.69
CA TYR A 49 9.39 -20.60 16.10
C TYR A 49 9.92 -21.55 17.15
N ASN A 50 10.34 -22.74 16.72
CA ASN A 50 10.96 -23.76 17.57
C ASN A 50 12.24 -24.31 16.95
N ALA A 51 13.02 -24.99 17.78
CA ALA A 51 14.28 -25.64 17.36
C ALA A 51 14.08 -26.79 16.35
N ALA A 52 12.85 -27.33 16.24
CA ALA A 52 12.51 -28.40 15.29
C ALA A 52 12.24 -27.88 13.86
N GLY A 53 12.51 -26.61 13.60
CA GLY A 53 12.41 -26.03 12.25
C GLY A 53 11.01 -25.61 11.83
N THR A 54 10.10 -25.41 12.78
CA THR A 54 8.77 -24.85 12.46
C THR A 54 8.72 -23.39 12.88
N MET A 55 8.28 -22.51 11.97
CA MET A 55 7.96 -21.11 12.23
C MET A 55 6.52 -20.82 11.81
N ILE A 56 5.81 -20.11 12.65
CA ILE A 56 4.46 -19.61 12.35
C ILE A 56 4.53 -18.09 12.31
N LEU A 57 4.22 -17.53 11.14
CA LEU A 57 3.99 -16.09 10.94
C LEU A 57 2.48 -15.83 11.00
N LYS A 58 2.07 -14.92 11.87
CA LYS A 58 0.67 -14.50 11.98
C LYS A 58 0.57 -13.02 11.64
N PHE A 59 -0.27 -12.72 10.65
CA PHE A 59 -0.57 -11.36 10.22
C PHE A 59 -1.78 -10.82 10.98
N SER A 60 -1.80 -9.53 11.23
CA SER A 60 -2.89 -8.87 11.95
C SER A 60 -3.14 -7.47 11.40
N SER A 61 -4.31 -6.94 11.72
CA SER A 61 -4.75 -5.60 11.35
C SER A 61 -5.18 -4.84 12.60
N ILE A 62 -5.01 -3.52 12.58
CA ILE A 62 -5.61 -2.63 13.57
C ILE A 62 -7.14 -2.66 13.54
N ALA A 63 -7.75 -3.12 12.45
CA ALA A 63 -9.19 -3.37 12.37
C ALA A 63 -9.67 -4.55 13.23
N GLY A 64 -8.74 -5.39 13.75
CA GLY A 64 -9.05 -6.54 14.59
C GLY A 64 -10.02 -7.51 13.91
N ASP A 65 -11.10 -7.87 14.59
CA ASP A 65 -12.12 -8.80 14.09
C ASP A 65 -12.92 -8.24 12.89
N ARG A 66 -12.84 -6.93 12.64
CA ARG A 66 -13.49 -6.28 11.50
C ARG A 66 -12.62 -6.25 10.24
N THR A 67 -11.47 -6.90 10.22
CA THR A 67 -10.53 -6.85 9.07
C THR A 67 -11.18 -7.23 7.76
N GLU A 68 -11.94 -8.31 7.72
CA GLU A 68 -12.59 -8.79 6.48
C GLU A 68 -13.76 -7.89 6.05
N GLU A 69 -14.50 -7.34 7.00
CA GLU A 69 -15.54 -6.35 6.74
C GLU A 69 -14.91 -5.10 6.09
N TYR A 70 -13.86 -4.53 6.70
CA TYR A 70 -13.17 -3.35 6.18
C TYR A 70 -12.55 -3.60 4.80
N ARG A 71 -11.97 -4.79 4.57
CA ARG A 71 -11.45 -5.16 3.25
C ARG A 71 -12.55 -5.18 2.18
N SER A 72 -13.70 -5.79 2.50
CA SER A 72 -14.85 -5.85 1.59
C SER A 72 -15.41 -4.46 1.27
N GLU A 73 -15.56 -3.62 2.29
CA GLU A 73 -16.04 -2.25 2.13
C GLU A 73 -15.04 -1.38 1.36
N THR A 74 -13.73 -1.54 1.62
CA THR A 74 -12.66 -0.86 0.89
C THR A 74 -12.69 -1.20 -0.60
N LEU A 75 -12.79 -2.49 -0.93
CA LEU A 75 -12.87 -2.93 -2.33
C LEU A 75 -14.12 -2.40 -3.02
N SER A 76 -15.27 -2.47 -2.35
CA SER A 76 -16.54 -1.96 -2.89
C SER A 76 -16.47 -0.45 -3.16
N ALA A 77 -15.88 0.32 -2.24
CA ALA A 77 -15.71 1.75 -2.40
C ALA A 77 -14.71 2.09 -3.54
N ALA A 78 -13.61 1.35 -3.63
CA ALA A 78 -12.64 1.54 -4.72
C ALA A 78 -13.28 1.26 -6.10
N ILE A 79 -14.09 0.19 -6.21
CA ILE A 79 -14.85 -0.11 -7.44
C ILE A 79 -15.82 1.02 -7.76
N ALA A 80 -16.51 1.58 -6.76
CA ALA A 80 -17.43 2.70 -6.99
C ALA A 80 -16.70 3.95 -7.51
N VAL A 81 -15.49 4.24 -7.02
CA VAL A 81 -14.65 5.34 -7.52
C VAL A 81 -14.21 5.07 -8.97
N HIS A 82 -13.73 3.86 -9.24
CA HIS A 82 -13.37 3.43 -10.59
C HIS A 82 -14.55 3.66 -11.56
N ASP A 83 -15.70 3.07 -11.25
CA ASP A 83 -16.89 3.14 -12.12
C ASP A 83 -17.35 4.60 -12.34
N ALA A 84 -17.29 5.43 -11.30
CA ALA A 84 -17.66 6.85 -11.41
C ALA A 84 -16.75 7.61 -12.37
N LEU A 85 -15.42 7.44 -12.30
CA LEU A 85 -14.48 8.14 -13.19
C LEU A 85 -14.61 7.67 -14.64
N TRP A 86 -14.89 6.39 -14.87
CA TRP A 86 -15.18 5.85 -16.20
C TRP A 86 -16.52 6.38 -16.74
N GLN A 87 -17.58 6.35 -15.96
CA GLN A 87 -18.91 6.83 -16.38
C GLN A 87 -18.95 8.34 -16.68
N GLN A 88 -18.15 9.12 -15.94
CA GLN A 88 -18.01 10.55 -16.16
C GLN A 88 -17.13 10.90 -17.37
N GLY A 89 -16.45 9.93 -17.95
CA GLY A 89 -15.51 10.13 -19.05
C GLY A 89 -14.18 10.80 -18.63
N THR A 90 -13.89 10.85 -17.34
CA THR A 90 -12.57 11.27 -16.82
C THR A 90 -11.49 10.26 -17.23
N ILE A 91 -11.82 8.98 -17.18
CA ILE A 91 -11.05 7.87 -17.72
C ILE A 91 -11.81 7.30 -18.91
N THR A 92 -11.10 7.02 -20.00
CA THR A 92 -11.67 6.51 -21.24
C THR A 92 -10.79 5.38 -21.81
N PRO A 93 -11.27 4.59 -22.77
CA PRO A 93 -10.44 3.56 -23.43
C PRO A 93 -9.22 4.13 -24.19
N ALA A 94 -9.16 5.43 -24.43
CA ALA A 94 -8.02 6.11 -25.05
C ALA A 94 -7.01 6.66 -24.03
N SER A 95 -7.33 6.61 -22.74
CA SER A 95 -6.44 7.12 -21.68
C SER A 95 -5.20 6.23 -21.55
N THR A 96 -4.02 6.84 -21.45
CA THR A 96 -2.77 6.16 -21.10
C THR A 96 -2.77 5.75 -19.62
N GLN A 97 -1.89 4.84 -19.22
CA GLN A 97 -1.76 4.46 -17.80
C GLN A 97 -1.39 5.68 -16.92
N ARG A 98 -0.59 6.61 -17.46
CA ARG A 98 -0.22 7.85 -16.76
C ARG A 98 -1.43 8.79 -16.55
N GLU A 99 -2.30 8.92 -17.53
CA GLU A 99 -3.54 9.71 -17.40
C GLU A 99 -4.52 9.07 -16.42
N ILE A 100 -4.67 7.75 -16.44
CA ILE A 100 -5.47 6.99 -15.48
C ILE A 100 -4.94 7.18 -14.05
N ALA A 101 -3.65 6.97 -13.87
CA ALA A 101 -2.99 7.15 -12.58
C ALA A 101 -3.14 8.58 -12.05
N TRP A 102 -3.05 9.59 -12.93
CA TRP A 102 -3.27 10.98 -12.58
C TRP A 102 -4.72 11.28 -12.17
N ALA A 103 -5.70 10.67 -12.82
CA ALA A 103 -7.11 10.83 -12.48
C ALA A 103 -7.40 10.32 -11.06
N TYR A 104 -6.89 9.13 -10.68
CA TYR A 104 -7.01 8.60 -9.32
C TYR A 104 -6.26 9.44 -8.29
N TYR A 105 -5.07 9.92 -8.64
CA TYR A 105 -4.29 10.80 -7.79
C TYR A 105 -5.05 12.09 -7.45
N GLN A 106 -5.66 12.72 -8.45
CA GLN A 106 -6.48 13.92 -8.26
C GLN A 106 -7.75 13.62 -7.46
N TRP A 107 -8.36 12.45 -7.70
CA TRP A 107 -9.54 12.04 -6.93
C TRP A 107 -9.21 11.92 -5.44
N ILE A 108 -8.10 11.27 -5.09
CA ILE A 108 -7.64 11.13 -3.70
C ILE A 108 -7.40 12.51 -3.08
N ALA A 109 -6.66 13.38 -3.73
CA ALA A 109 -6.38 14.73 -3.23
C ALA A 109 -7.65 15.59 -3.06
N ALA A 110 -8.72 15.30 -3.78
CA ALA A 110 -10.00 16.00 -3.64
C ALA A 110 -10.92 15.43 -2.55
N HIS A 111 -10.69 14.19 -2.09
CA HIS A 111 -11.60 13.46 -1.21
C HIS A 111 -10.98 13.00 0.11
N CYS A 112 -9.69 13.21 0.31
CA CYS A 112 -8.99 12.85 1.53
C CYS A 112 -8.26 14.04 2.13
N ALA A 113 -8.17 14.08 3.45
CA ALA A 113 -7.29 14.97 4.20
C ALA A 113 -6.33 14.15 5.06
N TYR A 114 -5.11 14.66 5.27
CA TYR A 114 -4.14 14.00 6.13
C TYR A 114 -4.61 14.00 7.59
N ASP A 115 -4.55 12.84 8.26
CA ASP A 115 -4.92 12.69 9.66
C ASP A 115 -3.73 13.07 10.56
N GLU A 116 -3.64 14.35 10.93
CA GLU A 116 -2.59 14.87 11.81
C GLU A 116 -2.65 14.30 13.24
N ALA A 117 -3.79 13.76 13.65
CA ALA A 117 -4.00 13.15 14.95
C ALA A 117 -3.80 11.63 14.93
N GLY A 118 -3.60 11.04 13.77
CA GLY A 118 -3.46 9.60 13.60
C GLY A 118 -2.22 9.07 14.31
N ASP A 119 -2.44 8.19 15.29
CA ASP A 119 -1.39 7.43 15.94
C ASP A 119 -1.29 6.01 15.37
N ASN A 120 -0.32 5.22 15.81
CA ASN A 120 -0.07 3.86 15.31
C ASN A 120 -1.25 2.87 15.51
N SER A 121 -2.28 3.23 16.25
CA SER A 121 -3.50 2.45 16.46
C SER A 121 -4.69 2.95 15.65
N SER A 122 -4.54 4.08 14.94
CA SER A 122 -5.60 4.70 14.16
C SER A 122 -5.92 3.88 12.90
N ILE A 123 -7.21 3.73 12.59
CA ILE A 123 -7.66 3.12 11.32
C ILE A 123 -7.29 3.96 10.10
N SER A 124 -6.82 5.19 10.27
CA SER A 124 -6.28 6.04 9.21
C SER A 124 -5.04 5.44 8.49
N HIS A 125 -4.42 4.41 9.10
CA HIS A 125 -3.41 3.56 8.46
C HIS A 125 -3.98 2.59 7.41
N LEU A 126 -5.29 2.43 7.32
CA LEU A 126 -5.95 1.55 6.35
C LEU A 126 -6.55 2.35 5.20
N ALA A 127 -6.48 1.81 3.98
CA ALA A 127 -7.19 2.37 2.82
C ALA A 127 -8.69 2.55 3.07
N TYR A 128 -9.27 1.73 3.95
CA TYR A 128 -10.64 1.86 4.45
C TYR A 128 -10.96 3.28 4.90
N SER A 129 -10.10 3.89 5.72
CA SER A 129 -10.35 5.21 6.27
C SER A 129 -10.39 6.30 5.20
N LEU A 130 -9.54 6.20 4.18
CA LEU A 130 -9.58 7.12 3.04
C LEU A 130 -10.95 7.09 2.36
N PHE A 131 -11.44 5.90 2.02
CA PHE A 131 -12.70 5.76 1.28
C PHE A 131 -13.94 6.05 2.13
N GLN A 132 -13.95 5.72 3.42
CA GLN A 132 -15.13 5.81 4.27
C GLN A 132 -15.17 7.09 5.10
N ASN A 133 -14.01 7.57 5.56
CA ASN A 133 -13.91 8.71 6.48
C ASN A 133 -13.35 9.96 5.79
N GLY A 134 -12.76 9.85 4.59
CA GLY A 134 -12.09 10.95 3.92
C GLY A 134 -10.82 11.42 4.66
N THR A 135 -10.22 10.57 5.50
CA THR A 135 -8.99 10.88 6.22
C THR A 135 -8.06 9.68 6.24
N ALA A 136 -6.75 9.90 6.09
CA ALA A 136 -5.76 8.84 6.15
C ALA A 136 -4.38 9.40 6.53
N VAL A 137 -3.46 8.51 6.93
CA VAL A 137 -2.02 8.76 6.95
C VAL A 137 -1.36 8.07 5.75
N CYS A 138 -0.04 8.14 5.62
CA CYS A 138 0.68 7.76 4.40
C CYS A 138 0.39 6.34 3.87
N ASP A 139 0.27 5.34 4.74
CA ASP A 139 -0.06 3.96 4.31
C ASP A 139 -1.52 3.79 3.90
N GLY A 140 -2.45 4.53 4.51
CA GLY A 140 -3.84 4.59 4.06
C GLY A 140 -3.97 5.23 2.66
N TYR A 141 -3.28 6.37 2.42
CA TYR A 141 -3.17 6.98 1.08
C TYR A 141 -2.60 6.01 0.05
N THR A 142 -1.44 5.43 0.37
CA THR A 142 -0.72 4.51 -0.53
C THR A 142 -1.55 3.26 -0.82
N GLY A 143 -2.19 2.68 0.20
CA GLY A 143 -3.03 1.50 0.04
C GLY A 143 -4.24 1.76 -0.86
N ALA A 144 -4.94 2.87 -0.65
CA ALA A 144 -6.08 3.27 -1.46
C ALA A 144 -5.67 3.53 -2.93
N TYR A 145 -4.58 4.25 -3.13
CA TYR A 145 -4.07 4.55 -4.47
C TYR A 145 -3.63 3.28 -5.21
N ASN A 146 -2.85 2.40 -4.56
CA ASN A 146 -2.44 1.13 -5.15
C ASN A 146 -3.63 0.24 -5.51
N LEU A 147 -4.67 0.21 -4.69
CA LEU A 147 -5.88 -0.54 -4.98
C LEU A 147 -6.55 -0.04 -6.27
N LEU A 148 -6.70 1.28 -6.43
CA LEU A 148 -7.26 1.89 -7.63
C LEU A 148 -6.44 1.58 -8.88
N LEU A 149 -5.10 1.67 -8.80
CA LEU A 149 -4.22 1.31 -9.92
C LEU A 149 -4.34 -0.18 -10.29
N LYS A 150 -4.47 -1.07 -9.30
CA LYS A 150 -4.62 -2.52 -9.54
C LYS A 150 -5.95 -2.88 -10.19
N LEU A 151 -7.01 -2.11 -9.96
CA LEU A 151 -8.29 -2.30 -10.68
C LEU A 151 -8.13 -2.09 -12.19
N GLU A 152 -7.17 -1.26 -12.60
CA GLU A 152 -6.84 -1.00 -14.01
C GLU A 152 -5.74 -1.95 -14.55
N GLY A 153 -5.30 -2.92 -13.76
CA GLY A 153 -4.20 -3.82 -14.13
C GLY A 153 -2.83 -3.14 -14.19
N ILE A 154 -2.70 -1.95 -13.57
CA ILE A 154 -1.41 -1.24 -13.47
C ILE A 154 -0.57 -1.90 -12.38
N ASP A 155 0.64 -2.33 -12.75
CA ASP A 155 1.56 -2.94 -11.81
C ASP A 155 2.13 -1.90 -10.84
N CYS A 156 1.95 -2.14 -9.55
CA CYS A 156 2.39 -1.22 -8.50
C CYS A 156 2.61 -1.93 -7.16
N TYR A 157 3.41 -1.30 -6.32
CA TYR A 157 3.63 -1.71 -4.93
C TYR A 157 3.92 -0.52 -4.03
N ALA A 158 3.77 -0.70 -2.72
CA ALA A 158 4.14 0.31 -1.74
C ALA A 158 5.62 0.18 -1.36
N LEU A 159 6.35 1.29 -1.37
CA LEU A 159 7.76 1.38 -1.01
C LEU A 159 7.91 2.15 0.31
N PRO A 160 8.28 1.48 1.41
CA PRO A 160 8.49 2.14 2.70
C PRO A 160 9.94 2.58 2.90
N ASN A 161 10.12 3.67 3.63
CA ASN A 161 11.34 3.98 4.36
C ASN A 161 11.11 3.92 5.88
N ALA A 162 11.93 4.59 6.68
CA ALA A 162 11.82 4.53 8.14
C ALA A 162 10.55 5.21 8.69
N THR A 163 10.01 6.22 8.00
CA THR A 163 8.97 7.10 8.52
C THR A 163 7.83 7.35 7.54
N HIS A 164 7.94 6.88 6.31
CA HIS A 164 7.00 7.17 5.24
C HIS A 164 6.83 5.98 4.28
N ILE A 165 5.78 6.00 3.48
CA ILE A 165 5.48 4.99 2.47
C ILE A 165 4.78 5.66 1.28
N TRP A 166 5.11 5.23 0.07
CA TRP A 166 4.54 5.74 -1.18
C TRP A 166 4.46 4.66 -2.25
N THR A 167 3.87 4.96 -3.38
CA THR A 167 3.68 4.04 -4.51
C THR A 167 4.89 4.04 -5.43
N VAL A 168 5.29 2.85 -5.87
CA VAL A 168 6.09 2.63 -7.09
C VAL A 168 5.18 1.93 -8.09
N ALA A 169 5.12 2.44 -9.31
CA ALA A 169 4.27 1.88 -10.38
C ALA A 169 5.01 1.83 -11.72
N THR A 170 4.56 0.94 -12.59
CA THR A 170 4.97 0.93 -14.00
C THR A 170 3.87 1.60 -14.83
N LEU A 171 4.16 2.79 -15.35
CA LEU A 171 3.23 3.54 -16.19
C LEU A 171 3.80 3.68 -17.60
N ASP A 172 3.06 3.18 -18.58
CA ASP A 172 3.44 3.24 -20.01
C ASP A 172 4.85 2.67 -20.25
N GLY A 173 5.24 1.63 -19.49
CA GLY A 173 6.54 0.96 -19.57
C GLY A 173 7.66 1.62 -18.76
N GLU A 174 7.39 2.72 -18.04
CA GLU A 174 8.37 3.41 -17.20
C GLU A 174 8.11 3.17 -15.71
N THR A 175 9.16 2.87 -14.94
CA THR A 175 9.07 2.81 -13.47
C THR A 175 9.07 4.23 -12.90
N VAL A 176 8.02 4.57 -12.17
CA VAL A 176 7.83 5.87 -11.54
C VAL A 176 7.46 5.74 -10.07
N HIS A 177 7.77 6.77 -9.30
CA HIS A 177 7.36 6.92 -7.91
C HIS A 177 6.26 7.97 -7.80
N ILE A 178 5.25 7.69 -6.99
CA ILE A 178 4.08 8.55 -6.82
C ILE A 178 3.77 8.65 -5.33
N ASP A 179 3.81 9.84 -4.80
CA ASP A 179 3.47 10.09 -3.40
C ASP A 179 2.17 10.90 -3.32
N ALA A 180 1.07 10.18 -3.12
CA ALA A 180 -0.25 10.80 -3.00
C ALA A 180 -0.43 11.56 -1.69
N THR A 181 0.33 11.23 -0.66
CA THR A 181 0.28 11.91 0.64
C THR A 181 0.89 13.31 0.56
N TRP A 182 2.14 13.41 0.10
CA TRP A 182 2.82 14.69 -0.01
C TRP A 182 2.28 15.54 -1.15
N GLY A 183 1.73 14.90 -2.16
CA GLY A 183 1.10 15.59 -3.27
C GLY A 183 -0.25 16.22 -2.96
N ASP A 184 -0.85 15.87 -1.83
CA ASP A 184 -2.11 16.45 -1.35
C ASP A 184 -1.93 17.82 -0.66
N GLN A 185 -0.83 18.52 -0.97
CA GLN A 185 -0.51 19.86 -0.47
C GLN A 185 -0.78 20.95 -1.52
N GLY A 186 -1.67 20.68 -2.46
CA GLY A 186 -2.07 21.60 -3.52
C GLY A 186 -1.40 21.35 -4.87
N ALA A 187 -1.80 22.11 -5.90
CA ALA A 187 -1.47 21.83 -7.30
C ALA A 187 0.03 21.78 -7.63
N ALA A 188 0.87 22.55 -6.92
CA ALA A 188 2.32 22.53 -7.13
C ALA A 188 2.93 21.23 -6.56
N ALA A 189 2.54 20.83 -5.36
CA ALA A 189 2.95 19.58 -4.73
C ALA A 189 2.45 18.38 -5.54
N ALA A 190 1.21 18.40 -6.01
CA ALA A 190 0.67 17.33 -6.85
C ALA A 190 1.54 17.06 -8.08
N LYS A 191 2.00 18.10 -8.77
CA LYS A 191 2.89 17.95 -9.93
C LYS A 191 4.29 17.48 -9.55
N GLN A 192 4.78 17.88 -8.37
CA GLN A 192 6.11 17.52 -7.88
C GLN A 192 6.21 16.05 -7.50
N TYR A 193 5.16 15.50 -6.87
CA TYR A 193 5.17 14.16 -6.28
C TYR A 193 4.45 13.12 -7.13
N PHE A 194 3.97 13.49 -8.31
CA PHE A 194 3.40 12.56 -9.28
C PHE A 194 4.43 12.14 -10.33
N ALA A 195 4.53 10.83 -10.55
CA ALA A 195 5.37 10.21 -11.60
C ALA A 195 6.84 10.68 -11.59
N MET A 196 7.40 10.81 -10.40
CA MET A 196 8.83 11.07 -10.19
C MET A 196 9.69 9.94 -10.76
N THR A 197 10.82 10.26 -11.35
CA THR A 197 11.84 9.23 -11.58
C THR A 197 12.36 8.69 -10.25
N PRO A 198 12.92 7.45 -10.19
CA PRO A 198 13.54 6.94 -8.96
C PRO A 198 14.58 7.87 -8.36
N GLN A 199 15.36 8.57 -9.20
CA GLN A 199 16.38 9.53 -8.75
C GLN A 199 15.75 10.77 -8.11
N GLN A 200 14.68 11.32 -8.69
CA GLN A 200 13.95 12.45 -8.12
C GLN A 200 13.31 12.06 -6.78
N SER A 201 12.66 10.91 -6.74
CA SER A 201 12.05 10.41 -5.52
C SER A 201 13.09 10.19 -4.41
N TYR A 202 14.26 9.62 -4.73
CA TYR A 202 15.31 9.39 -3.76
C TYR A 202 15.82 10.68 -3.09
N ALA A 203 15.83 11.79 -3.82
CA ALA A 203 16.21 13.08 -3.28
C ALA A 203 15.26 13.60 -2.18
N PHE A 204 13.99 13.20 -2.22
CA PHE A 204 12.98 13.59 -1.23
C PHE A 204 12.83 12.56 -0.11
N HIS A 205 12.82 11.27 -0.44
CA HIS A 205 12.35 10.22 0.47
C HIS A 205 13.49 9.39 1.06
N ALA A 206 14.58 9.15 0.34
CA ALA A 206 15.65 8.23 0.67
C ALA A 206 15.17 6.89 1.28
N TRP A 207 15.49 5.77 0.69
CA TRP A 207 15.06 4.44 1.18
C TRP A 207 16.18 3.42 1.10
N PRO A 208 16.17 2.34 1.94
CA PRO A 208 17.05 1.21 1.77
C PRO A 208 16.76 0.50 0.45
N LYS A 209 17.78 0.24 -0.39
CA LYS A 209 17.60 -0.50 -1.66
C LYS A 209 16.96 -1.88 -1.49
N ALA A 210 17.15 -2.52 -0.33
CA ALA A 210 16.50 -3.78 0.01
C ALA A 210 14.96 -3.68 0.07
N ASN A 211 14.40 -2.47 0.15
CA ASN A 211 12.95 -2.26 0.15
C ASN A 211 12.35 -2.22 -1.26
N GLU A 212 13.18 -2.07 -2.30
CA GLU A 212 12.72 -2.19 -3.68
C GLU A 212 12.42 -3.64 -4.03
N LEU A 213 11.43 -3.87 -4.90
CA LEU A 213 11.27 -5.18 -5.53
C LEU A 213 12.34 -5.33 -6.62
N PRO A 214 12.91 -6.53 -6.79
CA PRO A 214 13.73 -6.80 -7.96
C PRO A 214 12.87 -6.58 -9.22
N GLY A 215 13.42 -5.80 -10.15
CA GLY A 215 12.79 -5.54 -11.45
C GLY A 215 12.82 -6.77 -12.36
#